data_1f06ace636d656ae986cb0d9f9294dd7
#
_entry.id   1f06ace636d656ae986cb0d9f9294dd7
#
_cell.length_a   1.000
_cell.length_b   1.000
_cell.length_c   1.000
_cell.angle_alpha   90.00
_cell.angle_beta   90.00
_cell.angle_gamma   90.00
#
_symmetry.space_group_name_H-M   'P 1'
#
loop_
_entity.id
_entity.type
_entity.pdbx_description
1 polymer ?
#
loop_
_entity_poly.entity_id
_entity_poly.type
_entity_poly.pdbx_seq_one_letter_code
_entity_poly.pdbx_strand_id
1 'polypeptide(L)'
;NVESAELNGTIKLAGSTSMEKLCEAMAESFMEKNPGVTVTVEYTGSGAGLESLAAGSVDIGNACRGQKDEEKASGEVENIVAIDGIAVITNKSCSIKDVTSKDLAKIYTGEITDWAELGGEEQPIIVIGREAGSGTRDAFEELLEVKDGCVYAQELDSTGAVLAKVAATPGAIGYVSLDVVDDTVSELKIDGVEPTEEEILAGNYMLQRPFVMATKGEISEQNELVQTWFNYINSDDGKEVIKQVGLIIPQ
;
A
#
# COMPACT_ATOMS: atom_id res chain seq x y z
N ASN A 1 32.25 11.81 -29.89
CA ASN A 1 31.48 10.76 -29.25
C ASN A 1 31.81 10.78 -27.77
N VAL A 2 30.97 11.41 -26.98
CA VAL A 2 30.97 11.17 -25.53
C VAL A 2 30.16 9.88 -25.37
N GLU A 3 30.83 8.74 -25.19
CA GLU A 3 30.20 7.54 -24.66
C GLU A 3 29.60 7.96 -23.32
N SER A 4 28.28 8.00 -23.22
CA SER A 4 27.60 8.08 -21.94
C SER A 4 28.07 6.87 -21.15
N ALA A 5 28.75 7.08 -20.03
CA ALA A 5 29.15 6.00 -19.15
C ALA A 5 27.91 5.17 -18.82
N GLU A 6 27.95 3.86 -19.10
CA GLU A 6 26.83 2.97 -18.75
C GLU A 6 26.60 3.05 -17.24
N LEU A 7 25.38 3.31 -16.85
CA LEU A 7 24.97 3.36 -15.45
C LEU A 7 25.16 1.98 -14.81
N ASN A 8 25.91 1.91 -13.72
CA ASN A 8 26.21 0.65 -13.03
C ASN A 8 26.06 0.79 -11.52
N GLY A 9 25.62 -0.27 -10.87
CA GLY A 9 25.54 -0.33 -9.41
C GLY A 9 24.25 -0.96 -8.89
N THR A 10 23.99 -0.79 -7.62
CA THR A 10 22.81 -1.32 -6.93
C THR A 10 22.01 -0.22 -6.27
N ILE A 11 20.68 -0.25 -6.46
CA ILE A 11 19.72 0.55 -5.70
C ILE A 11 19.02 -0.39 -4.72
N LYS A 12 19.05 -0.05 -3.43
CA LYS A 12 18.45 -0.84 -2.36
C LYS A 12 17.19 -0.16 -1.85
N LEU A 13 16.08 -0.86 -1.89
CA LEU A 13 14.80 -0.42 -1.35
C LEU A 13 14.34 -1.37 -0.24
N ALA A 14 13.64 -0.85 0.74
CA ALA A 14 12.94 -1.66 1.74
C ALA A 14 11.64 -1.01 2.18
N GLY A 15 10.65 -1.80 2.55
CA GLY A 15 9.45 -1.28 3.18
C GLY A 15 8.15 -2.01 2.87
N SER A 16 7.15 -1.24 2.49
CA SER A 16 5.75 -1.68 2.37
C SER A 16 5.56 -2.94 1.52
N THR A 17 4.91 -3.95 2.10
CA THR A 17 4.47 -5.16 1.37
C THR A 17 3.36 -4.85 0.35
N SER A 18 2.59 -3.77 0.54
CA SER A 18 1.58 -3.32 -0.43
C SER A 18 2.18 -2.74 -1.71
N MET A 19 3.47 -2.37 -1.68
CA MET A 19 4.18 -1.84 -2.84
C MET A 19 4.92 -2.91 -3.64
N GLU A 20 4.83 -4.19 -3.25
CA GLU A 20 5.55 -5.31 -3.89
C GLU A 20 5.31 -5.35 -5.39
N LYS A 21 4.05 -5.40 -5.83
CA LYS A 21 3.69 -5.46 -7.25
C LYS A 21 4.23 -4.27 -8.05
N LEU A 22 4.14 -3.06 -7.50
CA LEU A 22 4.70 -1.86 -8.14
C LEU A 22 6.23 -1.94 -8.21
N CYS A 23 6.88 -2.25 -7.10
CA CYS A 23 8.34 -2.26 -7.01
C CYS A 23 8.95 -3.32 -7.93
N GLU A 24 8.37 -4.52 -8.02
CA GLU A 24 8.85 -5.58 -8.91
C GLU A 24 8.70 -5.20 -10.37
N ALA A 25 7.51 -4.73 -10.78
CA ALA A 25 7.27 -4.31 -12.16
C ALA A 25 8.17 -3.12 -12.56
N MET A 26 8.34 -2.14 -11.65
CA MET A 26 9.19 -0.98 -11.91
C MET A 26 10.66 -1.35 -11.97
N ALA A 27 11.13 -2.23 -11.06
CA ALA A 27 12.51 -2.70 -11.05
C ALA A 27 12.86 -3.52 -12.32
N GLU A 28 11.99 -4.43 -12.73
CA GLU A 28 12.16 -5.21 -13.95
C GLU A 28 12.30 -4.29 -15.17
N SER A 29 11.33 -3.39 -15.36
CA SER A 29 11.32 -2.47 -16.49
C SER A 29 12.50 -1.49 -16.49
N PHE A 30 12.94 -1.04 -15.30
CA PHE A 30 14.11 -0.17 -15.15
C PHE A 30 15.42 -0.90 -15.49
N MET A 31 15.59 -2.14 -14.98
CA MET A 31 16.79 -2.94 -15.25
C MET A 31 16.91 -3.38 -16.72
N GLU A 32 15.79 -3.61 -17.41
CA GLU A 32 15.82 -3.85 -18.86
C GLU A 32 16.46 -2.71 -19.65
N LYS A 33 16.21 -1.46 -19.20
CA LYS A 33 16.78 -0.26 -19.83
C LYS A 33 18.18 0.09 -19.34
N ASN A 34 18.56 -0.41 -18.17
CA ASN A 34 19.84 -0.16 -17.51
C ASN A 34 20.49 -1.48 -17.08
N PRO A 35 21.03 -2.27 -18.03
CA PRO A 35 21.51 -3.63 -17.75
C PRO A 35 22.66 -3.74 -16.73
N GLY A 36 23.38 -2.63 -16.50
CA GLY A 36 24.43 -2.55 -15.47
C GLY A 36 23.91 -2.28 -14.04
N VAL A 37 22.60 -2.05 -13.89
CA VAL A 37 22.01 -1.72 -12.59
C VAL A 37 21.26 -2.90 -12.02
N THR A 38 21.44 -3.14 -10.73
CA THR A 38 20.63 -4.09 -9.95
C THR A 38 19.74 -3.30 -9.00
N VAL A 39 18.44 -3.61 -8.99
CA VAL A 39 17.48 -3.09 -8.00
C VAL A 39 17.10 -4.21 -7.08
N THR A 40 17.25 -4.01 -5.77
CA THR A 40 16.85 -4.98 -4.75
C THR A 40 15.79 -4.36 -3.84
N VAL A 41 14.77 -5.14 -3.49
CA VAL A 41 13.67 -4.69 -2.64
C VAL A 41 13.43 -5.71 -1.53
N GLU A 42 13.34 -5.22 -0.29
CA GLU A 42 12.95 -6.02 0.86
C GLU A 42 11.57 -5.57 1.36
N TYR A 43 10.65 -6.52 1.53
CA TYR A 43 9.27 -6.24 1.93
C TYR A 43 9.10 -6.49 3.44
N THR A 44 9.41 -5.46 4.22
CA THR A 44 9.53 -5.52 5.69
C THR A 44 8.43 -4.73 6.42
N GLY A 45 7.52 -4.09 5.69
CA GLY A 45 6.54 -3.13 6.20
C GLY A 45 7.06 -1.69 6.20
N SER A 46 6.13 -0.72 6.15
CA SER A 46 6.47 0.70 5.95
C SER A 46 7.36 1.25 7.06
N GLY A 47 7.06 0.95 8.32
CA GLY A 47 7.86 1.43 9.45
C GLY A 47 9.30 0.93 9.39
N ALA A 48 9.50 -0.38 9.21
CA ALA A 48 10.83 -0.97 9.12
C ALA A 48 11.63 -0.49 7.90
N GLY A 49 10.94 -0.23 6.77
CA GLY A 49 11.57 0.35 5.58
C GLY A 49 12.10 1.75 5.82
N LEU A 50 11.32 2.62 6.47
CA LEU A 50 11.75 3.98 6.82
C LEU A 50 12.85 3.97 7.90
N GLU A 51 12.78 3.08 8.89
CA GLU A 51 13.88 2.88 9.85
C GLU A 51 15.18 2.44 9.15
N SER A 52 15.10 1.57 8.15
CA SER A 52 16.26 1.15 7.34
C SER A 52 16.84 2.31 6.53
N LEU A 53 15.99 3.20 6.00
CA LEU A 53 16.42 4.43 5.33
C LEU A 53 17.12 5.37 6.32
N ALA A 54 16.53 5.63 7.48
CA ALA A 54 17.13 6.47 8.53
C ALA A 54 18.49 5.95 8.97
N ALA A 55 18.65 4.63 9.09
CA ALA A 55 19.91 3.97 9.42
C ALA A 55 20.93 3.96 8.28
N GLY A 56 20.56 4.35 7.06
CA GLY A 56 21.43 4.32 5.88
C GLY A 56 21.69 2.91 5.32
N SER A 57 20.87 1.92 5.67
CA SER A 57 20.98 0.55 5.19
C SER A 57 20.42 0.37 3.78
N VAL A 58 19.50 1.22 3.38
CA VAL A 58 18.89 1.28 2.05
C VAL A 58 18.93 2.70 1.49
N ASP A 59 18.78 2.81 0.17
CA ASP A 59 18.74 4.10 -0.53
C ASP A 59 17.35 4.72 -0.51
N ILE A 60 16.31 3.88 -0.49
CA ILE A 60 14.91 4.28 -0.57
C ILE A 60 14.08 3.48 0.45
N GLY A 61 13.28 4.19 1.23
CA GLY A 61 12.29 3.62 2.15
C GLY A 61 10.89 3.67 1.54
N ASN A 62 10.25 2.51 1.36
CA ASN A 62 8.92 2.41 0.77
C ASN A 62 7.84 2.46 1.85
N ALA A 63 6.89 3.38 1.73
CA ALA A 63 5.76 3.49 2.63
C ALA A 63 4.45 3.65 1.88
N CYS A 64 3.40 3.00 2.36
CA CYS A 64 2.06 3.10 1.80
C CYS A 64 1.14 3.98 2.68
N ARG A 65 1.69 5.04 3.18
CA ARG A 65 1.09 6.13 3.95
C ARG A 65 1.97 7.37 3.87
N GLY A 66 1.42 8.51 4.26
CA GLY A 66 2.25 9.71 4.49
C GLY A 66 3.28 9.46 5.61
N GLN A 67 4.36 10.20 5.57
CA GLN A 67 5.38 10.15 6.61
C GLN A 67 4.88 10.76 7.92
N LYS A 68 5.27 10.15 9.04
CA LYS A 68 5.06 10.70 10.38
C LYS A 68 6.01 11.87 10.64
N ASP A 69 5.65 12.74 11.57
CA ASP A 69 6.48 13.92 11.90
C ASP A 69 7.89 13.54 12.37
N GLU A 70 8.03 12.42 13.06
CA GLU A 70 9.31 11.87 13.52
C GLU A 70 10.20 11.47 12.34
N GLU A 71 9.63 10.86 11.30
CA GLU A 71 10.32 10.45 10.08
C GLU A 71 10.78 11.68 9.29
N LYS A 72 9.92 12.68 9.14
CA LYS A 72 10.30 13.98 8.53
C LYS A 72 11.39 14.70 9.32
N ALA A 73 11.31 14.67 10.65
CA ALA A 73 12.32 15.28 11.52
C ALA A 73 13.70 14.62 11.42
N SER A 74 13.77 13.34 10.98
CA SER A 74 15.03 12.64 10.72
C SER A 74 15.73 13.04 9.41
N GLY A 75 15.12 13.94 8.62
CA GLY A 75 15.64 14.42 7.33
C GLY A 75 15.19 13.57 6.14
N GLU A 76 14.19 12.72 6.33
CA GLU A 76 13.59 11.99 5.23
C GLU A 76 12.63 12.88 4.43
N VAL A 77 12.67 12.72 3.11
CA VAL A 77 11.82 13.45 2.16
C VAL A 77 10.82 12.49 1.53
N GLU A 78 9.55 12.89 1.57
CA GLU A 78 8.44 12.17 0.99
C GLU A 78 8.35 12.39 -0.52
N ASN A 79 8.54 11.32 -1.31
CA ASN A 79 8.33 11.36 -2.75
C ASN A 79 7.12 10.47 -3.09
N ILE A 80 6.00 11.09 -3.41
CA ILE A 80 4.78 10.36 -3.79
C ILE A 80 4.94 9.85 -5.21
N VAL A 81 4.90 8.53 -5.39
CA VAL A 81 5.08 7.88 -6.70
C VAL A 81 3.77 7.34 -7.29
N ALA A 82 2.79 7.02 -6.46
CA ALA A 82 1.47 6.57 -6.89
C ALA A 82 0.42 6.89 -5.81
N ILE A 83 -0.85 6.80 -6.20
CA ILE A 83 -2.00 6.82 -5.29
C ILE A 83 -2.64 5.45 -5.32
N ASP A 84 -2.99 4.94 -4.15
CA ASP A 84 -3.63 3.65 -3.93
C ASP A 84 -4.96 3.81 -3.19
N GLY A 85 -5.92 2.94 -3.49
CA GLY A 85 -7.10 2.74 -2.66
C GLY A 85 -6.89 1.57 -1.70
N ILE A 86 -7.31 1.73 -0.44
CA ILE A 86 -7.39 0.60 0.48
C ILE A 86 -8.74 -0.09 0.23
N ALA A 87 -8.71 -1.26 -0.38
CA ALA A 87 -9.88 -2.08 -0.60
C ALA A 87 -10.25 -2.82 0.69
N VAL A 88 -11.51 -2.77 1.07
CA VAL A 88 -12.07 -3.61 2.13
C VAL A 88 -12.65 -4.85 1.48
N ILE A 89 -12.10 -6.00 1.85
CA ILE A 89 -12.42 -7.29 1.24
C ILE A 89 -13.11 -8.22 2.22
N THR A 90 -14.01 -9.04 1.71
CA THR A 90 -14.71 -10.08 2.48
C THR A 90 -14.57 -11.44 1.82
N ASN A 91 -14.71 -12.49 2.63
CA ASN A 91 -14.88 -13.82 2.09
C ASN A 91 -16.13 -13.87 1.20
N LYS A 92 -16.11 -14.69 0.17
CA LYS A 92 -17.26 -14.82 -0.77
C LYS A 92 -18.55 -15.37 -0.14
N SER A 93 -18.47 -15.93 1.07
CA SER A 93 -19.66 -16.30 1.86
C SER A 93 -20.45 -15.10 2.35
N CYS A 94 -19.86 -13.91 2.40
CA CYS A 94 -20.52 -12.69 2.84
C CYS A 94 -21.46 -12.15 1.75
N SER A 95 -22.73 -11.94 2.10
CA SER A 95 -23.76 -11.39 1.19
C SER A 95 -23.77 -9.84 1.16
N ILE A 96 -23.15 -9.20 2.15
CA ILE A 96 -23.05 -7.74 2.24
C ILE A 96 -22.10 -7.22 1.16
N LYS A 97 -22.51 -6.16 0.45
CA LYS A 97 -21.74 -5.54 -0.63
C LYS A 97 -21.42 -4.06 -0.40
N ASP A 98 -22.03 -3.46 0.61
CA ASP A 98 -21.86 -2.07 0.96
C ASP A 98 -21.94 -1.92 2.48
N VAL A 99 -21.06 -1.14 3.05
CA VAL A 99 -21.07 -0.77 4.48
C VAL A 99 -20.81 0.73 4.60
N THR A 100 -21.41 1.34 5.61
CA THR A 100 -21.04 2.72 5.94
C THR A 100 -19.67 2.75 6.61
N SER A 101 -18.93 3.85 6.46
CA SER A 101 -17.67 4.06 7.16
C SER A 101 -17.84 3.94 8.68
N LYS A 102 -18.99 4.37 9.21
CA LYS A 102 -19.35 4.24 10.62
C LYS A 102 -19.52 2.78 11.05
N ASP A 103 -20.20 1.96 10.25
CA ASP A 103 -20.37 0.54 10.56
C ASP A 103 -19.06 -0.23 10.39
N LEU A 104 -18.25 0.13 9.39
CA LEU A 104 -16.91 -0.43 9.23
C LEU A 104 -16.04 -0.16 10.46
N ALA A 105 -16.07 1.07 10.99
CA ALA A 105 -15.39 1.41 12.24
C ALA A 105 -15.88 0.54 13.41
N LYS A 106 -17.18 0.32 13.53
CA LYS A 106 -17.77 -0.55 14.56
C LYS A 106 -17.40 -2.02 14.42
N ILE A 107 -17.26 -2.52 13.18
CA ILE A 107 -16.74 -3.87 12.94
C ILE A 107 -15.33 -3.99 13.49
N TYR A 108 -14.46 -3.05 13.16
CA TYR A 108 -13.06 -3.10 13.55
C TYR A 108 -12.83 -2.82 15.04
N THR A 109 -13.72 -2.09 15.70
CA THR A 109 -13.68 -1.86 17.16
C THR A 109 -14.41 -2.94 17.97
N GLY A 110 -15.03 -3.92 17.32
CA GLY A 110 -15.68 -5.05 17.98
C GLY A 110 -17.10 -4.73 18.50
N GLU A 111 -17.70 -3.62 18.07
CA GLU A 111 -19.09 -3.28 18.42
C GLU A 111 -20.09 -4.06 17.56
N ILE A 112 -19.77 -4.32 16.29
CA ILE A 112 -20.54 -5.18 15.38
C ILE A 112 -19.71 -6.46 15.18
N THR A 113 -20.29 -7.61 15.52
CA THR A 113 -19.59 -8.90 15.55
C THR A 113 -20.21 -9.97 14.68
N ASP A 114 -21.38 -9.72 14.11
CA ASP A 114 -22.09 -10.64 13.24
C ASP A 114 -22.66 -9.92 12.01
N TRP A 115 -22.56 -10.54 10.84
CA TRP A 115 -23.07 -9.98 9.59
C TRP A 115 -24.58 -9.76 9.59
N ALA A 116 -25.34 -10.51 10.42
CA ALA A 116 -26.79 -10.32 10.58
C ALA A 116 -27.13 -8.93 11.13
N GLU A 117 -26.25 -8.32 11.92
CA GLU A 117 -26.44 -6.94 12.43
C GLU A 117 -26.47 -5.89 11.30
N LEU A 118 -25.91 -6.24 10.13
CA LEU A 118 -25.90 -5.40 8.94
C LEU A 118 -26.89 -5.88 7.85
N GLY A 119 -27.79 -6.80 8.20
CA GLY A 119 -28.80 -7.34 7.28
C GLY A 119 -28.30 -8.49 6.40
N GLY A 120 -27.14 -9.06 6.72
CA GLY A 120 -26.62 -10.28 6.11
C GLY A 120 -27.15 -11.55 6.78
N GLU A 121 -26.55 -12.68 6.45
CA GLU A 121 -26.81 -13.95 7.12
C GLU A 121 -26.17 -13.99 8.52
N GLU A 122 -26.73 -14.80 9.43
CA GLU A 122 -26.14 -15.04 10.75
C GLU A 122 -24.78 -15.73 10.59
N GLN A 123 -23.72 -14.96 10.71
CA GLN A 123 -22.35 -15.41 10.55
C GLN A 123 -21.40 -14.49 11.31
N PRO A 124 -20.58 -15.01 12.25
CA PRO A 124 -19.60 -14.21 12.96
C PRO A 124 -18.62 -13.51 12.01
N ILE A 125 -18.32 -12.26 12.30
CA ILE A 125 -17.32 -11.49 11.55
C ILE A 125 -15.93 -11.84 12.11
N ILE A 126 -15.06 -12.35 11.24
CA ILE A 126 -13.65 -12.62 11.57
C ILE A 126 -12.81 -11.44 11.06
N VAL A 127 -12.41 -10.58 11.99
CA VAL A 127 -11.68 -9.33 11.66
C VAL A 127 -10.20 -9.63 11.47
N ILE A 128 -9.74 -9.49 10.24
CA ILE A 128 -8.34 -9.68 9.86
C ILE A 128 -7.69 -8.31 9.65
N GLY A 129 -6.52 -8.15 10.22
CA GLY A 129 -5.71 -6.95 10.06
C GLY A 129 -4.22 -7.25 9.88
N ARG A 130 -3.44 -6.20 10.01
CA ARG A 130 -2.00 -6.22 9.84
C ARG A 130 -1.31 -6.00 11.18
N GLU A 131 -0.06 -6.42 11.22
CA GLU A 131 0.85 -6.19 12.36
C GLU A 131 1.14 -4.70 12.60
N ALA A 132 1.65 -4.38 13.78
CA ALA A 132 2.18 -3.05 14.08
C ALA A 132 3.35 -2.72 13.12
N GLY A 133 3.41 -1.47 12.66
CA GLY A 133 4.40 -1.03 11.65
C GLY A 133 3.95 -1.19 10.21
N SER A 134 2.81 -1.84 9.95
CA SER A 134 2.18 -1.85 8.64
C SER A 134 1.66 -0.46 8.28
N GLY A 135 2.12 0.08 7.15
CA GLY A 135 1.59 1.35 6.63
C GLY A 135 0.14 1.26 6.21
N THR A 136 -0.34 0.09 5.76
CA THR A 136 -1.75 -0.13 5.44
C THR A 136 -2.61 -0.06 6.69
N ARG A 137 -2.18 -0.69 7.78
CA ARG A 137 -2.86 -0.58 9.09
C ARG A 137 -2.88 0.86 9.57
N ASP A 138 -1.73 1.54 9.57
CA ASP A 138 -1.63 2.94 10.00
C ASP A 138 -2.61 3.83 9.23
N ALA A 139 -2.61 3.74 7.89
CA ALA A 139 -3.50 4.54 7.04
C ALA A 139 -4.98 4.18 7.24
N PHE A 140 -5.31 2.88 7.31
CA PHE A 140 -6.68 2.41 7.52
C PHE A 140 -7.26 2.89 8.86
N GLU A 141 -6.53 2.70 9.95
CA GLU A 141 -6.96 3.10 11.29
C GLU A 141 -7.07 4.61 11.42
N GLU A 142 -6.18 5.38 10.77
CA GLU A 142 -6.22 6.84 10.77
C GLU A 142 -7.42 7.37 9.97
N LEU A 143 -7.64 6.86 8.76
CA LEU A 143 -8.75 7.27 7.88
C LEU A 143 -10.13 6.95 8.46
N LEU A 144 -10.24 5.85 9.22
CA LEU A 144 -11.47 5.47 9.92
C LEU A 144 -11.58 6.06 11.33
N GLU A 145 -10.57 6.82 11.80
CA GLU A 145 -10.51 7.39 13.14
C GLU A 145 -10.64 6.34 14.27
N VAL A 146 -10.07 5.15 14.06
CA VAL A 146 -10.11 4.01 14.99
C VAL A 146 -8.73 3.61 15.52
N LYS A 147 -7.76 4.50 15.42
CA LYS A 147 -6.39 4.25 15.88
C LYS A 147 -6.39 3.78 17.34
N ASP A 148 -5.62 2.71 17.60
CA ASP A 148 -5.50 2.05 18.90
C ASP A 148 -6.80 1.45 19.45
N GLY A 149 -7.91 1.48 18.68
CA GLY A 149 -9.21 0.95 19.06
C GLY A 149 -9.60 -0.36 18.38
N CYS A 150 -8.82 -0.82 17.42
CA CYS A 150 -9.15 -2.02 16.66
C CYS A 150 -8.97 -3.31 17.46
N VAL A 151 -9.92 -4.24 17.28
CA VAL A 151 -9.92 -5.59 17.86
C VAL A 151 -9.81 -6.59 16.73
N TYR A 152 -8.62 -7.07 16.47
CA TYR A 152 -8.34 -8.05 15.42
C TYR A 152 -8.47 -9.49 15.93
N ALA A 153 -9.10 -10.36 15.16
CA ALA A 153 -9.04 -11.80 15.39
C ALA A 153 -7.66 -12.36 15.03
N GLN A 154 -7.05 -11.81 13.99
CA GLN A 154 -5.68 -12.11 13.57
C GLN A 154 -4.99 -10.88 12.99
N GLU A 155 -3.72 -10.74 13.30
CA GLU A 155 -2.81 -9.77 12.70
C GLU A 155 -1.80 -10.51 11.84
N LEU A 156 -1.66 -10.11 10.56
CA LEU A 156 -0.82 -10.79 9.58
C LEU A 156 0.30 -9.86 9.10
N ASP A 157 1.39 -10.44 8.64
CA ASP A 157 2.65 -9.75 8.36
C ASP A 157 2.80 -9.26 6.91
N SER A 158 1.80 -9.49 6.04
CA SER A 158 1.85 -9.04 4.65
C SER A 158 0.47 -8.83 4.04
N THR A 159 0.43 -8.02 2.97
CA THR A 159 -0.77 -7.80 2.16
C THR A 159 -1.29 -9.10 1.55
N GLY A 160 -0.39 -9.91 1.00
CA GLY A 160 -0.74 -11.21 0.42
C GLY A 160 -1.30 -12.19 1.44
N ALA A 161 -0.79 -12.19 2.67
CA ALA A 161 -1.30 -13.03 3.75
C ALA A 161 -2.72 -12.65 4.15
N VAL A 162 -3.05 -11.35 4.19
CA VAL A 162 -4.43 -10.88 4.44
C VAL A 162 -5.37 -11.35 3.35
N LEU A 163 -5.02 -11.16 2.08
CA LEU A 163 -5.83 -11.60 0.94
C LEU A 163 -6.12 -13.10 1.01
N ALA A 164 -5.09 -13.92 1.19
CA ALA A 164 -5.21 -15.38 1.28
C ALA A 164 -6.06 -15.82 2.49
N LYS A 165 -5.89 -15.15 3.64
CA LYS A 165 -6.64 -15.49 4.85
C LYS A 165 -8.12 -15.15 4.72
N VAL A 166 -8.45 -14.00 4.17
CA VAL A 166 -9.85 -13.61 3.92
C VAL A 166 -10.50 -14.56 2.92
N ALA A 167 -9.81 -14.91 1.83
CA ALA A 167 -10.29 -15.86 0.84
C ALA A 167 -10.63 -17.25 1.45
N ALA A 168 -9.82 -17.71 2.39
CA ALA A 168 -9.93 -19.03 3.01
C ALA A 168 -10.86 -19.11 4.23
N THR A 169 -11.29 -17.96 4.79
CA THR A 169 -12.01 -17.93 6.07
C THR A 169 -13.43 -17.39 5.89
N PRO A 170 -14.47 -18.26 5.99
CA PRO A 170 -15.86 -17.80 5.97
C PRO A 170 -16.12 -16.73 7.03
N GLY A 171 -16.87 -15.68 6.67
CA GLY A 171 -17.17 -14.54 7.54
C GLY A 171 -16.03 -13.52 7.71
N ALA A 172 -14.88 -13.75 7.12
CA ALA A 172 -13.74 -12.83 7.28
C ALA A 172 -13.93 -11.51 6.53
N ILE A 173 -13.41 -10.46 7.14
CA ILE A 173 -13.19 -9.12 6.57
C ILE A 173 -11.73 -8.73 6.75
N GLY A 174 -11.18 -8.02 5.79
CA GLY A 174 -9.81 -7.51 5.82
C GLY A 174 -9.65 -6.28 4.94
N TYR A 175 -8.46 -5.71 4.95
CA TYR A 175 -8.10 -4.57 4.11
C TYR A 175 -6.76 -4.83 3.40
N VAL A 176 -6.71 -4.49 2.14
CA VAL A 176 -5.53 -4.66 1.28
C VAL A 176 -5.40 -3.48 0.32
N SER A 177 -4.25 -3.34 -0.32
CA SER A 177 -4.08 -2.46 -1.48
C SER A 177 -5.00 -2.90 -2.63
N LEU A 178 -5.61 -1.94 -3.32
CA LEU A 178 -6.55 -2.20 -4.42
C LEU A 178 -5.91 -3.03 -5.55
N ASP A 179 -4.64 -2.83 -5.81
CA ASP A 179 -3.91 -3.49 -6.90
C ASP A 179 -3.73 -5.02 -6.73
N VAL A 180 -3.96 -5.56 -5.53
CA VAL A 180 -3.87 -7.01 -5.27
C VAL A 180 -5.21 -7.72 -5.22
N VAL A 181 -6.31 -6.99 -5.28
CA VAL A 181 -7.66 -7.59 -5.23
C VAL A 181 -7.88 -8.46 -6.47
N ASP A 182 -8.36 -9.67 -6.24
CA ASP A 182 -8.67 -10.65 -7.27
C ASP A 182 -10.05 -11.29 -7.04
N ASP A 183 -10.39 -12.26 -7.88
CA ASP A 183 -11.69 -12.94 -7.84
C ASP A 183 -11.85 -13.97 -6.71
N THR A 184 -10.86 -14.13 -5.84
CA THR A 184 -10.93 -15.02 -4.66
C THR A 184 -11.71 -14.42 -3.50
N VAL A 185 -11.89 -13.11 -3.48
CA VAL A 185 -12.60 -12.34 -2.45
C VAL A 185 -13.70 -11.48 -3.05
N SER A 186 -14.54 -10.91 -2.20
CA SER A 186 -15.49 -9.84 -2.58
C SER A 186 -15.00 -8.50 -2.05
N GLU A 187 -15.22 -7.44 -2.82
CA GLU A 187 -14.89 -6.08 -2.45
C GLU A 187 -16.14 -5.35 -1.96
N LEU A 188 -16.00 -4.57 -0.89
CA LEU A 188 -17.09 -3.76 -0.34
C LEU A 188 -17.05 -2.34 -0.90
N LYS A 189 -18.23 -1.79 -1.19
CA LYS A 189 -18.42 -0.34 -1.26
C LYS A 189 -18.36 0.24 0.14
N ILE A 190 -17.85 1.46 0.25
CA ILE A 190 -17.85 2.23 1.49
C ILE A 190 -18.71 3.47 1.28
N ASP A 191 -19.74 3.64 2.08
CA ASP A 191 -20.72 4.73 1.94
C ASP A 191 -21.34 4.81 0.53
N GLY A 192 -21.56 3.64 -0.11
CA GLY A 192 -22.08 3.51 -1.47
C GLY A 192 -21.06 3.76 -2.58
N VAL A 193 -19.81 4.04 -2.26
CA VAL A 193 -18.74 4.35 -3.23
C VAL A 193 -17.85 3.13 -3.48
N GLU A 194 -17.65 2.79 -4.75
CA GLU A 194 -16.71 1.73 -5.17
C GLU A 194 -15.27 2.27 -5.18
N PRO A 195 -14.26 1.45 -4.84
CA PRO A 195 -12.86 1.84 -4.91
C PRO A 195 -12.34 1.83 -6.36
N THR A 196 -12.90 2.68 -7.21
CA THR A 196 -12.47 2.85 -8.60
C THR A 196 -11.50 4.02 -8.75
N GLU A 197 -10.68 3.99 -9.81
CA GLU A 197 -9.78 5.10 -10.13
C GLU A 197 -10.53 6.44 -10.20
N GLU A 198 -11.70 6.45 -10.85
CA GLU A 198 -12.53 7.65 -10.99
C GLU A 198 -12.96 8.21 -9.64
N GLU A 199 -13.47 7.36 -8.74
CA GLU A 199 -13.95 7.76 -7.41
C GLU A 199 -12.80 8.17 -6.47
N ILE A 200 -11.64 7.55 -6.61
CA ILE A 200 -10.43 7.90 -5.87
C ILE A 200 -9.90 9.26 -6.33
N LEU A 201 -9.78 9.49 -7.65
CA LEU A 201 -9.34 10.77 -8.19
C LEU A 201 -10.32 11.90 -7.89
N ALA A 202 -11.62 11.62 -7.87
CA ALA A 202 -12.66 12.58 -7.48
C ALA A 202 -12.68 12.89 -5.97
N GLY A 203 -11.94 12.12 -5.15
CA GLY A 203 -11.94 12.25 -3.69
C GLY A 203 -13.19 11.71 -3.01
N ASN A 204 -14.01 10.93 -3.71
CA ASN A 204 -15.26 10.36 -3.18
C ASN A 204 -15.00 9.09 -2.35
N TYR A 205 -14.01 8.28 -2.74
CA TYR A 205 -13.62 7.09 -1.97
C TYR A 205 -12.67 7.49 -0.83
N MET A 206 -13.13 7.31 0.40
CA MET A 206 -12.43 7.85 1.57
C MET A 206 -11.14 7.11 1.94
N LEU A 207 -11.03 5.82 1.61
CA LEU A 207 -9.89 4.98 1.97
C LEU A 207 -8.82 5.03 0.87
N GLN A 208 -8.25 6.21 0.63
CA GLN A 208 -7.17 6.43 -0.32
C GLN A 208 -5.90 6.89 0.41
N ARG A 209 -4.74 6.56 -0.18
CA ARG A 209 -3.44 6.85 0.43
C ARG A 209 -2.35 7.04 -0.62
N PRO A 210 -1.27 7.76 -0.29
CA PRO A 210 -0.10 7.81 -1.15
C PRO A 210 0.75 6.53 -1.02
N PHE A 211 1.37 6.14 -2.13
CA PHE A 211 2.56 5.30 -2.13
C PHE A 211 3.79 6.19 -2.21
N VAL A 212 4.67 6.05 -1.24
CA VAL A 212 5.82 6.91 -1.03
C VAL A 212 7.10 6.11 -1.18
N MET A 213 8.04 6.65 -1.94
CA MET A 213 9.43 6.24 -1.96
C MET A 213 10.26 7.33 -1.29
N ALA A 214 10.53 7.20 0.01
CA ALA A 214 11.24 8.20 0.78
C ALA A 214 12.75 8.13 0.52
N THR A 215 13.40 9.30 0.53
CA THR A 215 14.86 9.45 0.42
C THR A 215 15.40 10.26 1.60
N LYS A 216 16.67 10.09 1.93
CA LYS A 216 17.34 10.92 2.93
C LYS A 216 17.87 12.20 2.26
N GLY A 217 17.13 13.29 2.43
CA GLY A 217 17.30 14.52 1.66
C GLY A 217 16.58 14.48 0.30
N GLU A 218 16.68 15.57 -0.44
CA GLU A 218 16.01 15.74 -1.74
C GLU A 218 16.56 14.78 -2.81
N ILE A 219 15.75 14.45 -3.82
CA ILE A 219 16.17 13.59 -4.94
C ILE A 219 17.43 14.14 -5.61
N SER A 220 17.52 15.46 -5.77
CA SER A 220 18.68 16.12 -6.38
C SER A 220 20.00 15.95 -5.59
N GLU A 221 19.91 15.59 -4.32
CA GLU A 221 21.06 15.34 -3.43
C GLU A 221 21.48 13.86 -3.42
N GLN A 222 20.70 12.99 -4.03
CA GLN A 222 20.99 11.57 -4.11
C GLN A 222 22.07 11.27 -5.17
N ASN A 223 22.62 10.05 -5.13
CA ASN A 223 23.53 9.59 -6.17
C ASN A 223 22.81 9.45 -7.53
N GLU A 224 23.59 9.34 -8.60
CA GLU A 224 23.07 9.28 -9.97
C GLU A 224 22.10 8.12 -10.20
N LEU A 225 22.32 6.96 -9.55
CA LEU A 225 21.44 5.79 -9.67
C LEU A 225 20.04 6.11 -9.15
N VAL A 226 19.94 6.66 -7.96
CA VAL A 226 18.67 7.03 -7.32
C VAL A 226 17.97 8.15 -8.11
N GLN A 227 18.70 9.16 -8.55
CA GLN A 227 18.13 10.21 -9.41
C GLN A 227 17.56 9.63 -10.70
N THR A 228 18.28 8.72 -11.37
CA THR A 228 17.82 8.07 -12.60
C THR A 228 16.58 7.18 -12.36
N TRP A 229 16.52 6.51 -11.20
CA TRP A 229 15.34 5.75 -10.78
C TRP A 229 14.08 6.63 -10.69
N PHE A 230 14.14 7.77 -10.00
CA PHE A 230 13.01 8.69 -9.91
C PHE A 230 12.66 9.36 -11.24
N ASN A 231 13.67 9.68 -12.07
CA ASN A 231 13.43 10.18 -13.42
C ASN A 231 12.69 9.15 -14.28
N TYR A 232 13.02 7.87 -14.12
CA TYR A 232 12.34 6.78 -14.80
C TYR A 232 10.88 6.63 -14.34
N ILE A 233 10.64 6.62 -13.02
CA ILE A 233 9.27 6.56 -12.46
C ILE A 233 8.39 7.67 -13.03
N ASN A 234 8.92 8.88 -13.17
CA ASN A 234 8.21 10.04 -13.67
C ASN A 234 8.12 10.13 -15.21
N SER A 235 8.81 9.24 -15.93
CA SER A 235 8.73 9.14 -17.38
C SER A 235 7.40 8.53 -17.85
N ASP A 236 7.11 8.64 -19.14
CA ASP A 236 5.91 8.01 -19.72
C ASP A 236 5.91 6.49 -19.54
N ASP A 237 7.07 5.84 -19.65
CA ASP A 237 7.22 4.41 -19.42
C ASP A 237 6.96 4.03 -17.95
N GLY A 238 7.53 4.79 -17.01
CA GLY A 238 7.27 4.57 -15.58
C GLY A 238 5.81 4.79 -15.20
N LYS A 239 5.17 5.80 -15.76
CA LYS A 239 3.73 6.05 -15.57
C LYS A 239 2.87 4.92 -16.15
N GLU A 240 3.28 4.35 -17.27
CA GLU A 240 2.60 3.19 -17.84
C GLU A 240 2.70 1.97 -16.93
N VAL A 241 3.86 1.72 -16.31
CA VAL A 241 4.02 0.65 -15.30
C VAL A 241 3.06 0.86 -14.13
N ILE A 242 2.95 2.10 -13.60
CA ILE A 242 2.04 2.42 -12.49
C ILE A 242 0.59 2.05 -12.85
N LYS A 243 0.13 2.41 -14.06
CA LYS A 243 -1.21 2.08 -14.53
C LYS A 243 -1.42 0.58 -14.72
N GLN A 244 -0.44 -0.11 -15.31
CA GLN A 244 -0.53 -1.54 -15.58
C GLN A 244 -0.65 -2.39 -14.32
N VAL A 245 -0.05 -1.95 -13.21
CA VAL A 245 -0.21 -2.62 -11.91
C VAL A 245 -1.51 -2.28 -11.20
N GLY A 246 -2.32 -1.35 -11.74
CA GLY A 246 -3.62 -0.98 -11.18
C GLY A 246 -3.58 0.16 -10.16
N LEU A 247 -2.51 0.96 -10.16
CA LEU A 247 -2.34 2.14 -9.32
C LEU A 247 -2.62 3.44 -10.10
N ILE A 248 -2.78 4.53 -9.37
CA ILE A 248 -3.17 5.83 -9.91
C ILE A 248 -1.97 6.77 -9.91
N ILE A 249 -1.79 7.50 -11.02
CA ILE A 249 -0.72 8.49 -11.14
C ILE A 249 -1.08 9.72 -10.29
N PRO A 250 -0.15 10.22 -9.44
CA PRO A 250 -0.35 11.47 -8.71
C PRO A 250 -0.56 12.64 -9.68
N GLN A 251 -1.48 13.55 -9.35
CA GLN A 251 -1.75 14.77 -10.11
C GLN A 251 -0.84 15.92 -9.69
#